data_a211f0682a28dbf9925ae8b214d3f58e
#
_entry.id   a211f0682a28dbf9925ae8b214d3f58e
#
_cell.length_a   1.000
_cell.length_b   1.000
_cell.length_c   1.000
_cell.angle_alpha   90.00
_cell.angle_beta   90.00
_cell.angle_gamma   90.00
#
_symmetry.space_group_name_H-M   'P 1'
#
loop_
_entity.id
_entity.type
_entity.pdbx_description
1 polymer ?
#
loop_
_entity_poly.entity_id
_entity_poly.type
_entity_poly.pdbx_seq_one_letter_code
_entity_poly.pdbx_strand_id
1 'polypeptide(L)'
;MIVALTLYTTALLVRAVPEALDAVPAQVTDAAVAVGYRPLTRMLKIELPLSIPVLVAGLRVVAVTNISMVSVGSVIGIGGLGTWFTEGYQADKSDQIIAGIIAIFVLAIVVDSAILVAGRLATPWARARTGGAR
;
A
#
# COMPACT_ATOMS: atom_id res chain seq x y z
N MET A 1 20.93 0.50 -0.38
CA MET A 1 19.60 -0.08 -0.34
C MET A 1 18.49 0.98 -0.16
N ILE A 2 18.57 1.87 0.84
CA ILE A 2 17.54 2.89 1.13
C ILE A 2 17.20 3.75 -0.10
N VAL A 3 18.22 4.29 -0.79
CA VAL A 3 18.03 5.12 -1.99
C VAL A 3 17.29 4.36 -3.10
N ALA A 4 17.68 3.11 -3.35
CA ALA A 4 17.05 2.29 -4.38
C ALA A 4 15.58 2.00 -4.05
N LEU A 5 15.28 1.65 -2.79
CA LEU A 5 13.91 1.42 -2.33
C LEU A 5 13.06 2.69 -2.36
N THR A 6 13.65 3.84 -1.99
CA THR A 6 12.95 5.13 -2.06
C THR A 6 12.60 5.49 -3.50
N LEU A 7 13.54 5.33 -4.43
CA LEU A 7 13.32 5.59 -5.86
C LEU A 7 12.24 4.66 -6.43
N TYR A 8 12.31 3.37 -6.11
CA TYR A 8 11.34 2.37 -6.52
C TYR A 8 9.94 2.67 -5.97
N THR A 9 9.85 2.96 -4.66
CA THR A 9 8.59 3.31 -4.00
C THR A 9 7.98 4.58 -4.59
N THR A 10 8.81 5.60 -4.84
CA THR A 10 8.36 6.85 -5.46
C THR A 10 7.82 6.60 -6.87
N ALA A 11 8.52 5.79 -7.68
CA ALA A 11 8.07 5.45 -9.01
C ALA A 11 6.70 4.73 -9.01
N LEU A 12 6.50 3.78 -8.08
CA LEU A 12 5.23 3.08 -7.92
C LEU A 12 4.12 4.02 -7.47
N LEU A 13 4.38 4.93 -6.52
CA LEU A 13 3.39 5.87 -6.03
C LEU A 13 3.00 6.90 -7.10
N VAL A 14 3.96 7.41 -7.88
CA VAL A 14 3.70 8.31 -9.01
C VAL A 14 2.78 7.66 -10.03
N ARG A 15 2.90 6.35 -10.23
CA ARG A 15 2.01 5.60 -11.13
C ARG A 15 0.65 5.32 -10.50
N ALA A 16 0.60 5.02 -9.21
CA ALA A 16 -0.64 4.70 -8.51
C ALA A 16 -1.62 5.89 -8.40
N VAL A 17 -1.12 7.12 -8.37
CA VAL A 17 -1.98 8.32 -8.26
C VAL A 17 -2.87 8.53 -9.49
N PRO A 18 -2.38 8.57 -10.73
CA PRO A 18 -3.25 8.69 -11.91
C PRO A 18 -4.20 7.51 -12.02
N GLU A 19 -3.75 6.27 -11.81
CA GLU A 19 -4.61 5.09 -11.84
C GLU A 19 -5.78 5.19 -10.83
N ALA A 20 -5.53 5.77 -9.65
CA ALA A 20 -6.57 5.97 -8.65
C ALA A 20 -7.55 7.10 -9.04
N LEU A 21 -7.10 8.13 -9.72
CA LEU A 21 -7.96 9.20 -10.23
C LEU A 21 -8.81 8.72 -11.41
N ASP A 22 -8.22 7.91 -12.29
CA ASP A 22 -8.94 7.31 -13.45
C ASP A 22 -10.00 6.28 -13.01
N ALA A 23 -9.87 5.73 -11.80
CA ALA A 23 -10.86 4.83 -11.22
C ALA A 23 -12.16 5.54 -10.80
N VAL A 24 -12.19 6.89 -10.79
CA VAL A 24 -13.40 7.67 -10.50
C VAL A 24 -14.33 7.60 -11.71
N PRO A 25 -15.62 7.19 -11.55
CA PRO A 25 -16.56 7.09 -12.67
C PRO A 25 -16.74 8.42 -13.38
N ALA A 26 -16.64 8.41 -14.71
CA ALA A 26 -16.81 9.61 -15.56
C ALA A 26 -18.15 10.33 -15.32
N GLN A 27 -19.21 9.56 -15.02
CA GLN A 27 -20.53 10.12 -14.68
C GLN A 27 -20.50 11.08 -13.50
N VAL A 28 -19.63 10.83 -12.51
CA VAL A 28 -19.47 11.70 -11.33
C VAL A 28 -18.75 12.99 -11.70
N THR A 29 -17.73 12.89 -12.53
CA THR A 29 -16.97 14.04 -13.02
C THR A 29 -17.82 14.91 -13.93
N ASP A 30 -18.62 14.32 -14.82
CA ASP A 30 -19.53 15.01 -15.72
C ASP A 30 -20.65 15.73 -14.97
N ALA A 31 -21.23 15.07 -13.96
CA ALA A 31 -22.24 15.69 -13.10
C ALA A 31 -21.65 16.89 -12.33
N ALA A 32 -20.41 16.79 -11.86
CA ALA A 32 -19.74 17.90 -11.17
C ALA A 32 -19.49 19.10 -12.10
N VAL A 33 -19.15 18.83 -13.36
CA VAL A 33 -18.99 19.87 -14.38
C VAL A 33 -20.34 20.54 -14.67
N ALA A 34 -21.43 19.76 -14.81
CA ALA A 34 -22.77 20.29 -15.06
C ALA A 34 -23.26 21.22 -13.93
N VAL A 35 -22.87 20.97 -12.69
CA VAL A 35 -23.20 21.83 -11.51
C VAL A 35 -22.29 23.06 -11.43
N GLY A 36 -21.27 23.18 -12.30
CA GLY A 36 -20.39 24.36 -12.35
C GLY A 36 -19.17 24.31 -11.44
N TYR A 37 -18.75 23.14 -10.99
CA TYR A 37 -17.50 23.02 -10.20
C TYR A 37 -16.28 23.39 -11.04
N ARG A 38 -15.41 24.25 -10.49
CA ARG A 38 -14.10 24.55 -11.09
C ARG A 38 -13.20 23.31 -11.06
N PRO A 39 -12.28 23.11 -12.03
CA PRO A 39 -11.46 21.91 -12.16
C PRO A 39 -10.71 21.55 -10.86
N LEU A 40 -10.06 22.53 -10.22
CA LEU A 40 -9.33 22.32 -8.96
C LEU A 40 -10.25 21.94 -7.79
N THR A 41 -11.43 22.56 -7.72
CA THR A 41 -12.40 22.28 -6.64
C THR A 41 -13.01 20.89 -6.82
N ARG A 42 -13.26 20.49 -8.07
CA ARG A 42 -13.74 19.16 -8.44
C ARG A 42 -12.71 18.09 -8.03
N MET A 43 -11.44 18.29 -8.41
CA MET A 43 -10.35 17.38 -8.06
C MET A 43 -10.22 17.19 -6.55
N LEU A 44 -10.18 18.28 -5.77
CA LEU A 44 -9.95 18.22 -4.33
C LEU A 44 -11.17 17.75 -3.54
N LYS A 45 -12.40 18.08 -3.95
CA LYS A 45 -13.62 17.80 -3.17
C LYS A 45 -14.36 16.54 -3.62
N ILE A 46 -14.13 16.08 -4.84
CA ILE A 46 -14.89 14.96 -5.43
C ILE A 46 -13.94 13.83 -5.85
N GLU A 47 -13.01 14.08 -6.74
CA GLU A 47 -12.15 13.03 -7.31
C GLU A 47 -11.20 12.46 -6.26
N LEU A 48 -10.52 13.33 -5.51
CA LEU A 48 -9.53 12.91 -4.51
C LEU A 48 -10.15 12.08 -3.36
N PRO A 49 -11.28 12.48 -2.73
CA PRO A 49 -11.92 11.62 -1.74
C PRO A 49 -12.41 10.29 -2.29
N LEU A 50 -12.90 10.25 -3.54
CA LEU A 50 -13.37 9.03 -4.19
C LEU A 50 -12.24 8.11 -4.61
N SER A 51 -11.04 8.63 -4.88
CA SER A 51 -9.85 7.85 -5.24
C SER A 51 -9.11 7.26 -4.02
N ILE A 52 -9.35 7.75 -2.79
CA ILE A 52 -8.66 7.27 -1.59
C ILE A 52 -8.70 5.73 -1.42
N PRO A 53 -9.83 5.03 -1.61
CA PRO A 53 -9.85 3.57 -1.47
C PRO A 53 -8.89 2.86 -2.43
N VAL A 54 -8.78 3.37 -3.66
CA VAL A 54 -7.88 2.83 -4.69
C VAL A 54 -6.43 3.16 -4.36
N LEU A 55 -6.15 4.38 -3.88
CA LEU A 55 -4.82 4.78 -3.38
C LEU A 55 -4.36 3.89 -2.22
N VAL A 56 -5.24 3.61 -1.27
CA VAL A 56 -4.94 2.71 -0.14
C VAL A 56 -4.63 1.30 -0.63
N ALA A 57 -5.36 0.78 -1.61
CA ALA A 57 -5.08 -0.52 -2.22
C ALA A 57 -3.70 -0.52 -2.90
N GLY A 58 -3.36 0.52 -3.66
CA GLY A 58 -2.04 0.70 -4.26
C GLY A 58 -0.92 0.77 -3.21
N LEU A 59 -1.13 1.52 -2.13
CA LEU A 59 -0.16 1.64 -1.04
C LEU A 59 0.11 0.29 -0.35
N ARG A 60 -0.91 -0.55 -0.19
CA ARG A 60 -0.75 -1.92 0.35
C ARG A 60 0.16 -2.77 -0.55
N VAL A 61 -0.05 -2.73 -1.86
CA VAL A 61 0.81 -3.43 -2.82
C VAL A 61 2.26 -2.95 -2.71
N VAL A 62 2.47 -1.65 -2.68
CA VAL A 62 3.80 -1.03 -2.50
C VAL A 62 4.45 -1.49 -1.19
N ALA A 63 3.71 -1.49 -0.08
CA ALA A 63 4.23 -1.90 1.22
C ALA A 63 4.67 -3.37 1.24
N VAL A 64 3.83 -4.28 0.74
CA VAL A 64 4.14 -5.72 0.67
C VAL A 64 5.33 -5.97 -0.24
N THR A 65 5.41 -5.29 -1.39
CA THR A 65 6.54 -5.41 -2.31
C THR A 65 7.85 -4.92 -1.68
N ASN A 66 7.82 -3.81 -0.94
CA ASN A 66 8.99 -3.31 -0.22
C ASN A 66 9.46 -4.30 0.86
N ILE A 67 8.55 -4.89 1.64
CA ILE A 67 8.88 -5.90 2.65
C ILE A 67 9.56 -7.10 1.98
N SER A 68 9.01 -7.57 0.85
CA SER A 68 9.59 -8.67 0.08
C SER A 68 11.00 -8.32 -0.42
N MET A 69 11.19 -7.12 -0.94
CA MET A 69 12.47 -6.67 -1.48
C MET A 69 13.54 -6.49 -0.39
N VAL A 70 13.15 -6.01 0.79
CA VAL A 70 14.02 -5.94 1.97
C VAL A 70 14.41 -7.35 2.43
N SER A 71 13.48 -8.29 2.43
CA SER A 71 13.74 -9.69 2.80
C SER A 71 14.73 -10.37 1.85
N VAL A 72 14.58 -10.15 0.55
CA VAL A 72 15.55 -10.65 -0.46
C VAL A 72 16.90 -9.95 -0.30
N GLY A 73 16.92 -8.64 -0.04
CA GLY A 73 18.14 -7.88 0.19
C GLY A 73 18.96 -8.35 1.40
N SER A 74 18.31 -8.92 2.41
CA SER A 74 19.00 -9.48 3.57
C SER A 74 19.81 -10.73 3.25
N VAL A 75 19.41 -11.49 2.23
CA VAL A 75 20.19 -12.66 1.75
C VAL A 75 21.56 -12.22 1.19
N ILE A 76 21.66 -10.98 0.71
CA ILE A 76 22.89 -10.38 0.19
C ILE A 76 23.69 -9.67 1.32
N GLY A 77 23.31 -9.85 2.58
CA GLY A 77 24.04 -9.29 3.73
C GLY A 77 23.73 -7.82 4.07
N ILE A 78 22.61 -7.27 3.59
CA ILE A 78 22.25 -5.85 3.80
C ILE A 78 21.58 -5.59 5.18
N GLY A 79 21.49 -6.60 6.05
CA GLY A 79 20.88 -6.47 7.38
C GLY A 79 19.34 -6.46 7.36
N GLY A 80 18.73 -6.55 8.54
CA GLY A 80 17.28 -6.55 8.74
C GLY A 80 16.77 -7.89 9.30
N LEU A 81 15.44 -8.08 9.38
CA LEU A 81 14.84 -9.31 9.91
C LEU A 81 15.23 -10.58 9.12
N GLY A 82 15.56 -10.42 7.86
CA GLY A 82 16.01 -11.53 7.03
C GLY A 82 17.45 -11.99 7.32
N THR A 83 18.25 -11.26 8.14
CA THR A 83 19.57 -11.74 8.57
C THR A 83 19.45 -13.00 9.43
N TRP A 84 18.39 -13.11 10.22
CA TRP A 84 18.11 -14.33 10.99
C TRP A 84 17.93 -15.56 10.10
N PHE A 85 17.35 -15.37 8.92
CA PHE A 85 17.25 -16.43 7.93
C PHE A 85 18.65 -16.83 7.41
N THR A 86 19.47 -15.83 7.06
CA THR A 86 20.81 -16.07 6.48
C THR A 86 21.77 -16.65 7.51
N GLU A 87 21.75 -16.13 8.74
CA GLU A 87 22.55 -16.63 9.87
C GLU A 87 22.11 -18.04 10.26
N GLY A 88 20.79 -18.29 10.32
CA GLY A 88 20.25 -19.62 10.59
C GLY A 88 20.66 -20.65 9.54
N TYR A 89 20.68 -20.25 8.26
CA TYR A 89 21.13 -21.09 7.18
C TYR A 89 22.62 -21.41 7.25
N GLN A 90 23.46 -20.40 7.55
CA GLN A 90 24.91 -20.59 7.69
C GLN A 90 25.31 -21.39 8.94
N ALA A 91 24.51 -21.27 10.02
CA ALA A 91 24.73 -21.98 11.29
C ALA A 91 24.08 -23.36 11.36
N ASP A 92 23.39 -23.80 10.30
CA ASP A 92 22.61 -25.04 10.22
C ASP A 92 21.55 -25.16 11.35
N LYS A 93 20.98 -24.01 11.73
CA LYS A 93 19.95 -23.91 12.79
C LYS A 93 18.59 -23.67 12.18
N SER A 94 17.83 -24.74 11.98
CA SER A 94 16.48 -24.71 11.41
C SER A 94 15.52 -23.83 12.21
N ASP A 95 15.69 -23.75 13.53
CA ASP A 95 14.84 -22.94 14.41
C ASP A 95 14.94 -21.44 14.12
N GLN A 96 16.13 -20.93 13.80
CA GLN A 96 16.35 -19.53 13.46
C GLN A 96 15.77 -19.19 12.08
N ILE A 97 15.83 -20.11 11.14
CA ILE A 97 15.22 -19.95 9.81
C ILE A 97 13.71 -19.80 9.95
N ILE A 98 13.08 -20.69 10.70
CA ILE A 98 11.63 -20.67 10.93
C ILE A 98 11.23 -19.40 11.65
N ALA A 99 11.96 -18.99 12.68
CA ALA A 99 11.71 -17.76 13.42
C ALA A 99 11.81 -16.50 12.50
N GLY A 100 12.80 -16.46 11.61
CA GLY A 100 12.95 -15.38 10.63
C GLY A 100 11.77 -15.28 9.65
N ILE A 101 11.32 -16.43 9.12
CA ILE A 101 10.16 -16.48 8.22
C ILE A 101 8.89 -16.01 8.94
N ILE A 102 8.64 -16.50 10.14
CA ILE A 102 7.46 -16.10 10.92
C ILE A 102 7.50 -14.60 11.23
N ALA A 103 8.67 -14.06 11.62
CA ALA A 103 8.82 -12.65 11.93
C ALA A 103 8.51 -11.75 10.73
N ILE A 104 9.00 -12.10 9.54
CA ILE A 104 8.71 -11.37 8.30
C ILE A 104 7.22 -11.45 7.96
N PHE A 105 6.61 -12.61 8.11
CA PHE A 105 5.18 -12.82 7.83
C PHE A 105 4.29 -12.01 8.78
N VAL A 106 4.61 -12.03 10.08
CA VAL A 106 3.90 -11.23 11.09
C VAL A 106 4.05 -9.74 10.80
N LEU A 107 5.27 -9.28 10.47
CA LEU A 107 5.51 -7.89 10.11
C LEU A 107 4.67 -7.48 8.90
N ALA A 108 4.61 -8.30 7.85
CA ALA A 108 3.83 -8.03 6.66
C ALA A 108 2.33 -7.88 6.99
N ILE A 109 1.77 -8.78 7.81
CA ILE A 109 0.37 -8.72 8.25
C ILE A 109 0.11 -7.46 9.09
N VAL A 110 1.01 -7.12 10.00
CA VAL A 110 0.86 -5.93 10.86
C VAL A 110 0.85 -4.65 10.01
N VAL A 111 1.80 -4.51 9.09
CA VAL A 111 1.88 -3.34 8.20
C VAL A 111 0.66 -3.27 7.28
N ASP A 112 0.25 -4.37 6.67
CA ASP A 112 -0.93 -4.43 5.81
C ASP A 112 -2.21 -4.05 6.58
N SER A 113 -2.38 -4.61 7.79
CA SER A 113 -3.51 -4.30 8.66
C SER A 113 -3.52 -2.83 9.09
N ALA A 114 -2.36 -2.25 9.42
CA ALA A 114 -2.24 -0.85 9.79
C ALA A 114 -2.65 0.07 8.63
N ILE A 115 -2.19 -0.20 7.40
CA ILE A 115 -2.58 0.57 6.22
C ILE A 115 -4.08 0.45 5.96
N LEU A 116 -4.64 -0.75 6.11
CA LEU A 116 -6.07 -1.00 5.92
C LEU A 116 -6.92 -0.25 6.94
N VAL A 117 -6.52 -0.25 8.22
CA VAL A 117 -7.21 0.48 9.28
C VAL A 117 -7.11 1.99 9.03
N ALA A 118 -5.92 2.50 8.71
CA ALA A 118 -5.73 3.91 8.37
C ALA A 118 -6.60 4.32 7.17
N GLY A 119 -6.65 3.51 6.12
CA GLY A 119 -7.53 3.73 4.96
C GLY A 119 -9.00 3.74 5.33
N ARG A 120 -9.45 2.81 6.18
CA ARG A 120 -10.83 2.75 6.67
C ARG A 120 -11.22 3.96 7.54
N LEU A 121 -10.29 4.49 8.31
CA LEU A 121 -10.50 5.70 9.10
C LEU A 121 -10.54 6.95 8.23
N ALA A 122 -9.77 6.97 7.14
CA ALA A 122 -9.75 8.07 6.17
C ALA A 122 -10.99 8.08 5.25
N THR A 123 -11.76 6.96 5.15
CA THR A 123 -12.92 6.85 4.25
C THR A 123 -14.20 6.38 4.96
N PRO A 124 -14.72 7.15 5.93
CA PRO A 124 -15.94 6.77 6.66
C PRO A 124 -17.17 6.66 5.74
N TRP A 125 -17.22 7.43 4.65
CA TRP A 125 -18.31 7.41 3.66
C TRP A 125 -18.35 6.14 2.79
N ALA A 126 -17.25 5.43 2.63
CA ALA A 126 -17.22 4.18 1.87
C ALA A 126 -18.00 3.05 2.56
N ARG A 127 -18.18 3.12 3.88
CA ARG A 127 -18.95 2.13 4.65
C ARG A 127 -20.44 2.18 4.37
N ALA A 128 -20.99 3.35 4.00
CA ALA A 128 -22.40 3.51 3.71
C ALA A 128 -22.88 2.76 2.46
N ARG A 129 -21.97 2.44 1.52
CA ARG A 129 -22.30 1.74 0.28
C ARG A 129 -22.37 0.22 0.42
N THR A 130 -21.66 -0.38 1.38
CA THR A 130 -21.66 -1.84 1.61
C THR A 130 -22.85 -2.31 2.47
N GLY A 131 -23.54 -1.40 3.17
CA GLY A 131 -24.70 -1.71 4.01
C GLY A 131 -26.05 -1.74 3.29
N GLY A 132 -26.12 -1.34 2.02
CA GLY A 132 -27.35 -1.21 1.25
C GLY A 132 -27.71 -2.37 0.32
N ALA A 133 -26.91 -3.44 0.31
CA ALA A 133 -27.16 -4.64 -0.50
C ALA A 133 -27.59 -5.81 0.39
N ARG A 134 -28.76 -5.68 1.01
CA ARG A 134 -29.54 -6.80 1.56
C ARG A 134 -31.00 -6.62 1.20
#